data_4b81a61a6a80c88136f3340a8f7a7d44
#
_entry.id   4b81a61a6a80c88136f3340a8f7a7d44
#
_cell.length_a   1.000
_cell.length_b   1.000
_cell.length_c   1.000
_cell.angle_alpha   90.00
_cell.angle_beta   90.00
_cell.angle_gamma   90.00
#
_symmetry.space_group_name_H-M   'P 1'
#
loop_
_entity.id
_entity.type
_entity.pdbx_description
1 polymer ?
#
loop_
_entity_poly.entity_id
_entity_poly.type
_entity_poly.pdbx_seq_one_letter_code
_entity_poly.pdbx_strand_id
1 'polypeptide(L)' 'MDNEQILDHIGALVREERALHDRAGALTGDEKARLRSLEAQLDQCWDLLRQRRAKEEFGKDPDTATVRPPGDEAY' A
#
# COMPACT_ATOMS: atom_id res chain seq x y z
N MET A 1 -8.53 2.88 11.42
CA MET A 1 -8.11 1.71 10.61
C MET A 1 -7.08 0.93 11.41
N ASP A 2 -7.33 -0.34 11.68
CA ASP A 2 -6.39 -1.18 12.42
C ASP A 2 -5.44 -1.95 11.49
N ASN A 3 -4.47 -2.65 12.09
CA ASN A 3 -3.46 -3.38 11.30
C ASN A 3 -4.08 -4.47 10.43
N GLU A 4 -5.10 -5.15 10.94
CA GLU A 4 -5.76 -6.22 10.20
C GLU A 4 -6.47 -5.68 8.96
N GLN A 5 -7.15 -4.54 9.07
CA GLN A 5 -7.81 -3.89 7.94
C GLN A 5 -6.79 -3.45 6.88
N ILE A 6 -5.65 -2.93 7.32
CA ILE A 6 -4.58 -2.53 6.41
C ILE A 6 -4.02 -3.75 5.66
N LEU A 7 -3.78 -4.86 6.38
CA LEU A 7 -3.28 -6.09 5.77
C LEU A 7 -4.29 -6.70 4.78
N ASP A 8 -5.57 -6.66 5.10
CA ASP A 8 -6.63 -7.12 4.19
C ASP A 8 -6.65 -6.28 2.91
N HIS A 9 -6.50 -4.97 3.04
CA HIS A 9 -6.45 -4.07 1.90
C HIS A 9 -5.22 -4.34 1.03
N ILE A 10 -4.06 -4.53 1.65
CA ILE A 10 -2.82 -4.92 0.95
C ILE A 10 -3.05 -6.23 0.18
N GLY A 11 -3.67 -7.21 0.80
CA GLY A 11 -3.97 -8.49 0.16
C GLY A 11 -4.82 -8.33 -1.09
N ALA A 12 -5.84 -7.47 -1.05
CA ALA A 12 -6.68 -7.20 -2.21
C ALA A 12 -5.89 -6.52 -3.33
N LEU A 13 -5.05 -5.53 -2.99
CA LEU A 13 -4.21 -4.84 -3.97
C LEU A 13 -3.19 -5.78 -4.61
N VAL A 14 -2.58 -6.67 -3.83
CA VAL A 14 -1.62 -7.65 -4.35
C VAL A 14 -2.29 -8.61 -5.32
N ARG A 15 -3.49 -9.06 -5.03
CA ARG A 15 -4.23 -9.96 -5.94
C ARG A 15 -4.51 -9.29 -7.28
N GLU A 16 -4.92 -8.03 -7.26
CA GLU A 16 -5.17 -7.28 -8.48
C GLU A 16 -3.87 -7.03 -9.25
N GLU A 17 -2.80 -6.68 -8.55
CA GLU A 17 -1.47 -6.49 -9.15
C GLU A 17 -0.99 -7.75 -9.85
N ARG A 18 -1.13 -8.91 -9.21
CA ARG A 18 -0.75 -10.19 -9.81
C ARG A 18 -1.52 -10.50 -11.08
N ALA A 19 -2.83 -10.26 -11.07
CA ALA A 19 -3.67 -10.50 -12.24
C ALA A 19 -3.21 -9.65 -13.41
N LEU A 20 -2.79 -8.40 -13.17
CA LEU A 20 -2.25 -7.52 -14.21
C LEU A 20 -0.86 -7.97 -14.66
N HIS A 21 0.01 -8.36 -13.76
CA HIS A 21 1.35 -8.86 -14.10
C HIS A 21 1.29 -10.13 -14.96
N ASP A 22 0.34 -11.02 -14.69
CA ASP A 22 0.17 -12.25 -15.49
C ASP A 22 -0.21 -11.93 -16.93
N ARG A 23 -0.68 -10.73 -17.21
CA ARG A 23 -1.04 -10.25 -18.54
C ARG A 23 -0.09 -9.19 -19.08
N ALA A 24 1.12 -9.11 -18.51
CA ALA A 24 2.06 -8.00 -18.76
C ALA A 24 2.32 -7.68 -20.23
N GLY A 25 2.30 -8.70 -21.11
CA GLY A 25 2.51 -8.50 -22.55
C GLY A 25 1.27 -8.02 -23.30
N ALA A 26 0.12 -7.92 -22.65
CA ALA A 26 -1.17 -7.62 -23.28
C ALA A 26 -1.93 -6.49 -22.57
N LEU A 27 -1.27 -5.72 -21.71
CA LEU A 27 -1.93 -4.64 -20.96
C LEU A 27 -2.25 -3.46 -21.87
N THR A 28 -3.47 -2.93 -21.73
CA THR A 28 -3.84 -1.66 -22.35
C THR A 28 -3.16 -0.50 -21.61
N GLY A 29 -3.22 0.71 -22.18
CA GLY A 29 -2.72 1.90 -21.51
C GLY A 29 -3.40 2.15 -20.15
N ASP A 30 -4.71 1.93 -20.08
CA ASP A 30 -5.48 2.08 -18.84
C ASP A 30 -5.06 1.05 -17.79
N GLU A 31 -4.81 -0.17 -18.22
CA GLU A 31 -4.35 -1.24 -17.32
C GLU A 31 -2.95 -0.97 -16.79
N LYS A 32 -2.05 -0.43 -17.62
CA LYS A 32 -0.72 0.00 -17.16
C LYS A 32 -0.80 1.13 -16.13
N ALA A 33 -1.70 2.10 -16.36
CA ALA A 33 -1.93 3.18 -15.41
C ALA A 33 -2.49 2.63 -14.09
N ARG A 34 -3.41 1.65 -14.17
CA ARG A 34 -3.96 0.99 -12.97
C ARG A 34 -2.87 0.28 -12.19
N LEU A 35 -1.96 -0.42 -12.88
CA LEU A 35 -0.85 -1.12 -12.24
C LEU A 35 0.03 -0.14 -11.46
N ARG A 36 0.38 1.00 -12.07
CA ARG A 36 1.16 2.02 -11.36
C ARG A 36 0.42 2.56 -10.13
N SER A 37 -0.89 2.76 -10.25
CA SER A 37 -1.72 3.21 -9.13
C SER A 37 -1.72 2.20 -7.99
N LEU A 38 -1.82 0.90 -8.31
CA LEU A 38 -1.76 -0.17 -7.32
C LEU A 38 -0.43 -0.20 -6.59
N GLU A 39 0.67 -0.03 -7.32
CA GLU A 39 2.01 0.00 -6.73
C GLU A 39 2.15 1.18 -5.76
N ALA A 40 1.66 2.36 -6.14
CA ALA A 40 1.66 3.53 -5.26
C ALA A 40 0.81 3.30 -4.00
N GLN A 41 -0.37 2.71 -4.16
CA GLN A 41 -1.24 2.40 -3.01
C GLN A 41 -0.61 1.37 -2.08
N LEU A 42 0.08 0.37 -2.62
CA LEU A 42 0.81 -0.62 -1.82
C LEU A 42 1.91 0.06 -0.99
N ASP A 43 2.68 0.95 -1.59
CA ASP A 43 3.71 1.70 -0.87
C ASP A 43 3.10 2.50 0.29
N GLN A 44 1.97 3.17 0.04
CA GLN A 44 1.26 3.93 1.06
C GLN A 44 0.77 3.03 2.21
N CYS A 45 0.24 1.86 1.87
CA CYS A 45 -0.26 0.91 2.87
C CYS A 45 0.88 0.36 3.74
N TRP A 46 1.99 -0.02 3.13
CA TRP A 46 3.16 -0.50 3.88
C TRP A 46 3.76 0.59 4.76
N ASP A 47 3.81 1.82 4.26
CA ASP A 47 4.28 2.96 5.04
C ASP A 47 3.39 3.20 6.25
N LEU A 48 2.08 3.19 6.05
CA LEU A 48 1.12 3.38 7.14
C LEU A 48 1.29 2.29 8.21
N LEU A 49 1.44 1.04 7.79
CA LEU A 49 1.64 -0.07 8.71
C LEU A 49 2.92 0.09 9.52
N ARG A 50 4.01 0.53 8.89
CA ARG A 50 5.27 0.81 9.59
C ARG A 50 5.11 1.93 10.61
N GLN A 51 4.40 3.00 10.26
CA GLN A 51 4.12 4.10 11.18
C GLN A 51 3.34 3.61 12.42
N ARG A 52 2.32 2.79 12.19
CA ARG A 52 1.50 2.25 13.26
C ARG A 52 2.34 1.38 14.22
N ARG A 53 3.17 0.52 13.65
CA ARG A 53 4.06 -0.35 14.45
C ARG A 53 5.06 0.46 15.27
N ALA A 54 5.65 1.50 14.67
CA ALA A 54 6.57 2.37 15.37
C ALA A 54 5.89 3.08 16.54
N LYS A 55 4.67 3.55 16.35
CA LYS A 55 3.90 4.19 17.42
C LYS A 55 3.58 3.21 18.56
N GLU A 56 3.20 1.99 18.22
CA GLU A 56 2.94 0.94 19.21
C GLU A 56 4.19 0.63 20.05
N GLU A 57 5.37 0.52 19.40
CA GLU A 57 6.63 0.25 20.08
C GLU A 57 7.00 1.36 21.07
N PHE A 58 6.67 2.61 20.77
CA PHE A 58 6.98 3.74 21.61
C PHE A 58 5.82 4.15 22.53
N GLY A 59 4.81 3.31 22.66
CA GLY A 59 3.67 3.56 23.52
C GLY A 59 2.76 4.70 23.07
N LYS A 60 2.82 5.05 21.79
CA LYS A 60 1.97 6.08 21.19
C LYS A 60 0.75 5.46 20.54
N ASP A 61 -0.27 6.29 20.28
CA ASP A 61 -1.50 5.85 19.64
C ASP A 61 -1.25 5.56 18.16
N PRO A 62 -1.36 4.29 17.70
CA PRO A 62 -1.17 3.96 16.30
C PRO A 62 -2.21 4.62 15.38
N ASP A 63 -3.38 4.96 15.89
CA ASP A 63 -4.43 5.59 15.09
C ASP A 63 -4.08 7.03 14.67
N THR A 64 -3.01 7.60 15.20
CA THR A 64 -2.50 8.89 14.76
C THR A 64 -1.60 8.80 13.53
N ALA A 65 -1.27 7.60 13.07
CA ALA A 65 -0.52 7.41 11.82
C ALA A 65 -1.34 7.89 10.63
N THR A 66 -0.67 8.51 9.66
CA THR A 66 -1.35 9.10 8.50
C THR A 66 -0.77 8.59 7.20
N VAL A 67 -1.62 8.49 6.17
CA VAL A 67 -1.18 8.15 4.82
C VAL A 67 -0.31 9.28 4.28
N ARG A 68 0.87 8.93 3.76
CA ARG A 68 1.81 9.87 3.16
C ARG A 68 1.87 9.67 1.65
N PRO A 69 2.23 10.70 0.87
CA PRO A 69 2.44 10.54 -0.57
C PRO A 69 3.48 9.45 -0.86
N PRO A 70 3.33 8.68 -1.95
CA PRO A 70 4.32 7.67 -2.33
C PRO A 70 5.71 8.28 -2.51
N GLY A 71 6.72 7.61 -1.97
CA GLY A 71 8.11 8.07 -2.06
C GLY A 71 8.56 9.03 -0.98
N ASP A 72 7.67 9.42 -0.06
CA ASP A 72 7.98 10.39 1.01
C ASP A 72 8.78 9.78 2.15
N GLU A 73 8.83 8.48 2.24
CA GLU A 73 9.54 7.77 3.30
C GLU A 73 11.06 7.85 3.19
N ALA A 74 11.56 8.41 2.12
CA ALA A 74 13.00 8.59 1.92
C ALA A 74 13.61 9.59 2.90
N TYR A 75 12.82 10.31 3.62
CA TYR A 75 13.24 11.33 4.56
C TYR A 75 12.62 11.15 5.92
#